data_d2780b55f482369b4bbbe1cc1c9ddd98
#
_entry.id   d2780b55f482369b4bbbe1cc1c9ddd98
#
_cell.length_a   1.000
_cell.length_b   1.000
_cell.length_c   1.000
_cell.angle_alpha   90.00
_cell.angle_beta   90.00
_cell.angle_gamma   90.00
#
_symmetry.space_group_name_H-M   'P 1'
#
loop_
_entity.id
_entity.type
_entity.pdbx_description
1 polymer ?
#
loop_
_entity_poly.entity_id
_entity_poly.type
_entity_poly.pdbx_seq_one_letter_code
_entity_poly.pdbx_strand_id
1 'polypeptide(L)'
;LRSCFTAAIHRKAAKSAAYFDVMSRGIYDMNKVIEWFYNFLWGDLFTLHFGDVSIGIPLLVLLLIPAGIFFTIRTKFMPVRKFPQMIRALSDKNDDKTSLSTFQTLIVSTATRVGMGNLVGVVAAISIGGAGAVFWMWASALLGASTAYVEGTLAQLHKKKDPLYGGYHGGPAYYIHDFVEQKRKKKIKKSFLAILFAFFGLICWCGISQVISNSVTSAFKNAFSIPPIYTTVVLVALAAVIVLRKNATVKFLDVVVPVMAVLYFAVTIFIILKNIKLMPGVFSRIFQEAFGFKQIAGGGFGAVLMNGVKRGLFSNEAGSGSAPCAAAAAEGKRPETVGMVQSLGVLIDTIVICTCTAMIMLLAPREITDGLQGMDLLQAAMNYHLGSGGTIFVAIVLFLFSFSTFIGILFYARSNVAYLCGNNWLSQTAYKVLALVMLFVGGLQAYTIVWDLGDVGIGLMTIINLIILVPMSKEAIAILDKKEDKAEKLKEKAKKNKLK
;
A
#
# COMPACT_ATOMS: atom_id res chain seq x y z
N LEU A 1 -14.51 -55.93 -23.20
CA LEU A 1 -14.99 -54.54 -23.02
C LEU A 1 -14.75 -54.02 -21.60
N ARG A 2 -15.07 -54.81 -20.53
CA ARG A 2 -14.82 -54.37 -19.12
C ARG A 2 -13.33 -54.15 -18.83
N SER A 3 -12.43 -55.01 -19.30
CA SER A 3 -10.98 -54.84 -19.03
C SER A 3 -10.36 -53.61 -19.75
N CYS A 4 -10.83 -53.28 -20.94
CA CYS A 4 -10.41 -52.04 -21.65
C CYS A 4 -10.90 -50.80 -20.96
N PHE A 5 -12.11 -50.80 -20.38
CA PHE A 5 -12.67 -49.67 -19.68
C PHE A 5 -11.93 -49.41 -18.34
N THR A 6 -11.59 -50.46 -17.60
CA THR A 6 -10.81 -50.38 -16.36
C THR A 6 -9.38 -49.86 -16.64
N ALA A 7 -8.74 -50.34 -17.69
CA ALA A 7 -7.40 -49.89 -18.10
C ALA A 7 -7.40 -48.40 -18.53
N ALA A 8 -8.46 -47.91 -19.19
CA ALA A 8 -8.60 -46.51 -19.57
C ALA A 8 -8.80 -45.61 -18.35
N ILE A 9 -9.59 -46.04 -17.35
CA ILE A 9 -9.80 -45.33 -16.08
C ILE A 9 -8.47 -45.26 -15.30
N HIS A 10 -7.75 -46.37 -15.17
CA HIS A 10 -6.45 -46.38 -14.49
C HIS A 10 -5.39 -45.51 -15.18
N ARG A 11 -5.34 -45.47 -16.52
CA ARG A 11 -4.47 -44.57 -17.27
C ARG A 11 -4.85 -43.11 -17.07
N LYS A 12 -6.14 -42.78 -17.01
CA LYS A 12 -6.61 -41.40 -16.74
C LYS A 12 -6.29 -40.98 -15.32
N ALA A 13 -6.49 -41.86 -14.33
CA ALA A 13 -6.13 -41.63 -12.94
C ALA A 13 -4.61 -41.47 -12.75
N ALA A 14 -3.78 -42.31 -13.39
CA ALA A 14 -2.32 -42.19 -13.35
C ALA A 14 -1.81 -40.89 -14.02
N LYS A 15 -2.40 -40.49 -15.16
CA LYS A 15 -2.07 -39.18 -15.78
C LYS A 15 -2.49 -38.02 -14.92
N SER A 16 -3.65 -38.09 -14.26
CA SER A 16 -4.12 -37.05 -13.33
C SER A 16 -3.20 -36.95 -12.11
N ALA A 17 -2.79 -38.10 -11.53
CA ALA A 17 -1.86 -38.12 -10.40
C ALA A 17 -0.47 -37.58 -10.78
N ALA A 18 0.06 -37.95 -11.96
CA ALA A 18 1.32 -37.38 -12.46
C ALA A 18 1.23 -35.91 -12.73
N TYR A 19 0.10 -35.39 -13.24
CA TYR A 19 -0.13 -33.96 -13.43
C TYR A 19 -0.21 -33.22 -12.09
N PHE A 20 -0.88 -33.80 -11.09
CA PHE A 20 -0.94 -33.28 -9.72
C PHE A 20 0.46 -33.24 -9.07
N ASP A 21 1.29 -34.24 -9.27
CA ASP A 21 2.65 -34.31 -8.72
C ASP A 21 3.56 -33.26 -9.36
N VAL A 22 3.50 -33.07 -10.68
CA VAL A 22 4.24 -32.02 -11.39
C VAL A 22 3.77 -30.63 -10.95
N MET A 23 2.47 -30.43 -10.78
CA MET A 23 1.89 -29.17 -10.35
C MET A 23 2.26 -28.86 -8.88
N SER A 24 2.23 -29.84 -7.99
CA SER A 24 2.62 -29.68 -6.59
C SER A 24 4.11 -29.38 -6.43
N ARG A 25 4.99 -30.04 -7.22
CA ARG A 25 6.42 -29.71 -7.27
C ARG A 25 6.67 -28.30 -7.79
N GLY A 26 5.98 -27.89 -8.87
CA GLY A 26 6.09 -26.54 -9.40
C GLY A 26 5.67 -25.46 -8.40
N ILE A 27 4.59 -25.69 -7.64
CA ILE A 27 4.15 -24.79 -6.56
C ILE A 27 5.19 -24.77 -5.42
N TYR A 28 5.74 -25.91 -5.03
CA TYR A 28 6.76 -26.02 -4.00
C TYR A 28 8.04 -25.25 -4.38
N ASP A 29 8.51 -25.41 -5.61
CA ASP A 29 9.70 -24.70 -6.11
C ASP A 29 9.45 -23.20 -6.21
N MET A 30 8.27 -22.77 -6.63
CA MET A 30 7.87 -21.37 -6.67
C MET A 30 7.83 -20.76 -5.26
N ASN A 31 7.29 -21.47 -4.27
CA ASN A 31 7.28 -20.99 -2.88
C ASN A 31 8.70 -20.82 -2.33
N LYS A 32 9.63 -21.70 -2.63
CA LYS A 32 11.05 -21.55 -2.25
C LYS A 32 11.69 -20.30 -2.86
N VAL A 33 11.39 -20.00 -4.12
CA VAL A 33 11.90 -18.79 -4.79
C VAL A 33 11.32 -17.53 -4.11
N ILE A 34 10.02 -17.54 -3.80
CA ILE A 34 9.37 -16.42 -3.09
C ILE A 34 9.98 -16.24 -1.71
N GLU A 35 10.16 -17.32 -0.95
CA GLU A 35 10.78 -17.32 0.37
C GLU A 35 12.23 -16.81 0.33
N TRP A 36 13.02 -17.19 -0.67
CA TRP A 36 14.37 -16.69 -0.87
C TRP A 36 14.39 -15.17 -1.09
N PHE A 37 13.53 -14.66 -1.98
CA PHE A 37 13.40 -13.22 -2.19
C PHE A 37 12.87 -12.50 -0.94
N TYR A 38 11.92 -13.10 -0.24
CA TYR A 38 11.39 -12.55 1.01
C TYR A 38 12.49 -12.40 2.05
N ASN A 39 13.28 -13.46 2.29
CA ASN A 39 14.39 -13.44 3.22
C ASN A 39 15.49 -12.47 2.82
N PHE A 40 15.78 -12.33 1.52
CA PHE A 40 16.73 -11.33 1.01
C PHE A 40 16.27 -9.89 1.28
N LEU A 41 15.00 -9.60 1.18
CA LEU A 41 14.44 -8.25 1.30
C LEU A 41 14.10 -7.86 2.74
N TRP A 42 13.49 -8.79 3.47
CA TRP A 42 12.90 -8.58 4.79
C TRP A 42 13.56 -9.40 5.89
N GLY A 43 14.38 -10.37 5.56
CA GLY A 43 15.25 -11.05 6.51
C GLY A 43 16.43 -10.17 6.93
N ASP A 44 17.13 -10.59 7.97
CA ASP A 44 18.28 -9.85 8.50
C ASP A 44 19.44 -9.90 7.52
N LEU A 45 19.75 -8.75 6.90
CA LEU A 45 20.91 -8.61 6.00
C LEU A 45 22.21 -8.74 6.79
N PHE A 46 22.25 -8.15 7.98
CA PHE A 46 23.28 -8.29 8.98
C PHE A 46 22.70 -8.11 10.38
N THR A 47 23.34 -8.72 11.35
CA THR A 47 22.94 -8.65 12.74
C THR A 47 24.00 -7.89 13.54
N LEU A 48 23.62 -6.83 14.21
CA LEU A 48 24.45 -6.10 15.14
C LEU A 48 24.39 -6.79 16.50
N HIS A 49 25.53 -7.11 17.07
CA HIS A 49 25.65 -7.71 18.40
C HIS A 49 26.15 -6.68 19.41
N PHE A 50 25.39 -6.44 20.45
CA PHE A 50 25.75 -5.58 21.58
C PHE A 50 25.67 -6.40 22.88
N GLY A 51 26.75 -7.11 23.23
CA GLY A 51 26.72 -8.09 24.32
C GLY A 51 25.77 -9.25 23.97
N ASP A 52 24.80 -9.51 24.85
CA ASP A 52 23.79 -10.57 24.67
C ASP A 52 22.63 -10.15 23.74
N VAL A 53 22.66 -8.92 23.22
CA VAL A 53 21.61 -8.38 22.35
C VAL A 53 21.97 -8.51 20.90
N SER A 54 21.10 -9.10 20.10
CA SER A 54 21.23 -9.21 18.64
C SER A 54 20.12 -8.42 17.95
N ILE A 55 20.49 -7.47 17.10
CA ILE A 55 19.55 -6.64 16.33
C ILE A 55 19.74 -6.95 14.85
N GLY A 56 18.78 -7.65 14.26
CA GLY A 56 18.72 -7.89 12.84
C GLY A 56 18.22 -6.66 12.08
N ILE A 57 18.88 -6.30 10.99
CA ILE A 57 18.52 -5.16 10.14
C ILE A 57 18.23 -5.65 8.71
N PRO A 58 16.96 -5.61 8.28
CA PRO A 58 16.58 -5.96 6.92
C PRO A 58 17.05 -4.93 5.88
N LEU A 59 17.34 -5.41 4.66
CA LEU A 59 17.74 -4.57 3.55
C LEU A 59 16.78 -3.39 3.29
N LEU A 60 15.49 -3.66 3.26
CA LEU A 60 14.50 -2.62 2.96
C LEU A 60 14.36 -1.58 4.06
N VAL A 61 14.53 -1.95 5.33
CA VAL A 61 14.57 -0.98 6.45
C VAL A 61 15.79 -0.07 6.29
N LEU A 62 16.96 -0.66 5.95
CA LEU A 62 18.19 0.08 5.69
C LEU A 62 18.09 1.04 4.50
N LEU A 63 17.24 0.78 3.53
CA LEU A 63 17.04 1.66 2.38
C LEU A 63 15.95 2.71 2.64
N LEU A 64 14.82 2.33 3.21
CA LEU A 64 13.65 3.20 3.39
C LEU A 64 13.89 4.31 4.42
N ILE A 65 14.46 3.98 5.59
CA ILE A 65 14.67 4.96 6.65
C ILE A 65 15.71 6.02 6.22
N PRO A 66 16.92 5.68 5.74
CA PRO A 66 17.85 6.68 5.25
C PRO A 66 17.35 7.47 4.05
N ALA A 67 16.61 6.86 3.11
CA ALA A 67 16.00 7.58 2.00
C ALA A 67 14.95 8.60 2.49
N GLY A 68 14.09 8.19 3.43
CA GLY A 68 13.11 9.10 4.05
C GLY A 68 13.78 10.28 4.77
N ILE A 69 14.85 10.02 5.53
CA ILE A 69 15.66 11.08 6.18
C ILE A 69 16.28 11.99 5.12
N PHE A 70 16.89 11.43 4.07
CA PHE A 70 17.48 12.18 2.97
C PHE A 70 16.47 13.12 2.32
N PHE A 71 15.29 12.61 1.93
CA PHE A 71 14.26 13.46 1.32
C PHE A 71 13.69 14.47 2.31
N THR A 72 13.54 14.13 3.58
CA THR A 72 13.06 15.07 4.61
C THR A 72 14.02 16.26 4.77
N ILE A 73 15.33 16.00 4.82
CA ILE A 73 16.36 17.05 4.90
C ILE A 73 16.38 17.84 3.59
N ARG A 74 16.42 17.18 2.43
CA ARG A 74 16.49 17.83 1.11
C ARG A 74 15.28 18.70 0.79
N THR A 75 14.10 18.33 1.26
CA THR A 75 12.89 19.14 1.13
C THR A 75 12.72 20.18 2.27
N LYS A 76 13.73 20.31 3.14
CA LYS A 76 13.73 21.23 4.28
C LYS A 76 12.51 21.01 5.19
N PHE A 77 12.25 19.75 5.55
CA PHE A 77 11.11 19.36 6.39
C PHE A 77 9.76 19.80 5.83
N MET A 78 9.56 19.70 4.51
CA MET A 78 8.38 20.19 3.77
C MET A 78 7.05 19.72 4.39
N PRO A 79 6.86 18.44 4.80
CA PRO A 79 5.59 17.98 5.35
C PRO A 79 5.14 18.77 6.60
N VAL A 80 6.08 19.22 7.42
CA VAL A 80 5.79 20.04 8.61
C VAL A 80 5.66 21.52 8.22
N ARG A 81 6.64 22.06 7.53
CA ARG A 81 6.74 23.48 7.18
C ARG A 81 5.63 23.94 6.23
N LYS A 82 5.19 23.08 5.32
CA LYS A 82 4.15 23.36 4.32
C LYS A 82 2.79 22.72 4.63
N PHE A 83 2.60 22.19 5.83
CA PHE A 83 1.35 21.51 6.21
C PHE A 83 0.09 22.35 5.92
N PRO A 84 0.03 23.67 6.28
CA PRO A 84 -1.13 24.49 5.93
C PRO A 84 -1.34 24.64 4.41
N GLN A 85 -0.26 24.60 3.63
CA GLN A 85 -0.35 24.66 2.16
C GLN A 85 -0.82 23.34 1.56
N MET A 86 -0.46 22.20 2.17
CA MET A 86 -0.94 20.88 1.78
C MET A 86 -2.46 20.79 1.98
N ILE A 87 -2.98 21.31 3.08
CA ILE A 87 -4.43 21.39 3.33
C ILE A 87 -5.11 22.30 2.29
N ARG A 88 -4.54 23.50 2.02
CA ARG A 88 -5.08 24.41 1.00
C ARG A 88 -5.06 23.82 -0.41
N ALA A 89 -4.09 22.97 -0.71
CA ALA A 89 -3.99 22.29 -2.00
C ALA A 89 -5.21 21.41 -2.31
N LEU A 90 -5.94 20.96 -1.27
CA LEU A 90 -7.19 20.20 -1.43
C LEU A 90 -8.34 21.04 -2.00
N SER A 91 -8.31 22.34 -1.76
CA SER A 91 -9.36 23.28 -2.16
C SER A 91 -9.07 23.97 -3.51
N ASP A 92 -7.92 23.70 -4.13
CA ASP A 92 -7.57 24.24 -5.45
C ASP A 92 -8.55 23.72 -6.50
N LYS A 93 -9.46 24.59 -6.96
CA LYS A 93 -10.43 24.29 -8.01
C LYS A 93 -9.72 24.30 -9.37
N ASN A 94 -9.93 23.27 -10.16
CA ASN A 94 -9.58 23.30 -11.58
C ASN A 94 -10.67 24.07 -12.35
N ASP A 95 -10.24 25.02 -13.19
CA ASP A 95 -11.14 25.78 -14.09
C ASP A 95 -11.70 24.92 -15.23
N ASP A 96 -11.19 23.71 -15.40
CA ASP A 96 -11.56 22.80 -16.49
C ASP A 96 -12.55 21.73 -16.00
N LYS A 97 -13.79 21.77 -16.52
CA LYS A 97 -14.90 20.89 -16.13
C LYS A 97 -14.70 19.42 -16.51
N THR A 98 -13.70 19.11 -17.33
CA THR A 98 -13.41 17.75 -17.83
C THR A 98 -12.35 17.03 -17.00
N SER A 99 -11.68 17.71 -16.05
CA SER A 99 -10.57 17.20 -15.27
C SER A 99 -10.96 16.88 -13.83
N LEU A 100 -10.31 15.86 -13.24
CA LEU A 100 -10.43 15.57 -11.81
C LEU A 100 -9.94 16.77 -11.00
N SER A 101 -10.77 17.27 -10.09
CA SER A 101 -10.36 18.33 -9.16
C SER A 101 -9.22 17.83 -8.27
N THR A 102 -8.44 18.74 -7.68
CA THR A 102 -7.36 18.38 -6.74
C THR A 102 -7.91 17.55 -5.56
N PHE A 103 -9.13 17.85 -5.13
CA PHE A 103 -9.84 17.08 -4.11
C PHE A 103 -10.23 15.68 -4.62
N GLN A 104 -10.73 15.55 -5.84
CA GLN A 104 -11.00 14.23 -6.45
C GLN A 104 -9.71 13.44 -6.66
N THR A 105 -8.62 14.11 -6.97
CA THR A 105 -7.28 13.48 -7.05
C THR A 105 -6.82 12.98 -5.69
N LEU A 106 -7.08 13.73 -4.61
CA LEU A 106 -6.86 13.22 -3.27
C LEU A 106 -7.78 12.02 -2.98
N ILE A 107 -9.08 12.13 -3.28
CA ILE A 107 -10.02 11.03 -3.06
C ILE A 107 -9.56 9.79 -3.82
N VAL A 108 -9.18 9.90 -5.09
CA VAL A 108 -8.69 8.76 -5.87
C VAL A 108 -7.38 8.21 -5.30
N SER A 109 -6.42 9.07 -4.96
CA SER A 109 -5.16 8.61 -4.35
C SER A 109 -5.35 8.16 -2.89
N THR A 110 -6.32 8.71 -2.18
CA THR A 110 -6.68 8.31 -0.82
C THR A 110 -7.58 7.09 -0.83
N ALA A 111 -8.47 6.94 -1.82
CA ALA A 111 -9.30 5.74 -1.99
C ALA A 111 -8.49 4.47 -2.27
N THR A 112 -7.31 4.63 -2.86
CA THR A 112 -6.37 3.52 -3.04
C THR A 112 -5.53 3.26 -1.79
N ARG A 113 -5.21 4.29 -1.00
CA ARG A 113 -4.46 4.20 0.25
C ARG A 113 -5.36 3.89 1.45
N VAL A 114 -6.45 4.67 1.65
CA VAL A 114 -7.46 4.39 2.68
C VAL A 114 -8.27 3.18 2.25
N GLY A 115 -7.74 2.03 2.51
CA GLY A 115 -8.27 0.77 2.07
C GLY A 115 -7.95 -0.36 3.04
N MET A 116 -7.83 -1.54 2.49
CA MET A 116 -7.51 -2.73 3.26
C MET A 116 -6.21 -2.61 4.06
N GLY A 117 -5.19 -1.91 3.52
CA GLY A 117 -3.89 -1.75 4.18
C GLY A 117 -3.98 -1.15 5.59
N ASN A 118 -4.91 -0.22 5.80
CA ASN A 118 -5.12 0.43 7.10
C ASN A 118 -5.76 -0.47 8.16
N LEU A 119 -6.46 -1.52 7.75
CA LEU A 119 -7.01 -2.52 8.66
C LEU A 119 -6.05 -3.70 8.76
N VAL A 120 -5.91 -4.45 7.67
CA VAL A 120 -5.21 -5.73 7.64
C VAL A 120 -3.69 -5.53 7.85
N GLY A 121 -3.12 -4.45 7.30
CA GLY A 121 -1.70 -4.11 7.51
C GLY A 121 -1.39 -3.79 8.97
N VAL A 122 -2.24 -3.01 9.65
CA VAL A 122 -2.06 -2.67 11.07
C VAL A 122 -2.24 -3.91 11.94
N VAL A 123 -3.23 -4.75 11.63
CA VAL A 123 -3.42 -6.03 12.32
C VAL A 123 -2.16 -6.89 12.20
N ALA A 124 -1.61 -7.03 11.00
CA ALA A 124 -0.39 -7.79 10.77
C ALA A 124 0.83 -7.18 11.50
N ALA A 125 0.92 -5.85 11.59
CA ALA A 125 1.96 -5.17 12.35
C ALA A 125 1.90 -5.51 13.84
N ILE A 126 0.70 -5.41 14.44
CA ILE A 126 0.50 -5.62 15.87
C ILE A 126 0.60 -7.11 16.25
N SER A 127 0.06 -8.01 15.44
CA SER A 127 0.09 -9.46 15.73
C SER A 127 1.51 -10.03 15.78
N ILE A 128 2.44 -9.48 15.01
CA ILE A 128 3.83 -9.97 14.93
C ILE A 128 4.80 -9.06 15.69
N GLY A 129 4.65 -7.73 15.54
CA GLY A 129 5.55 -6.74 16.12
C GLY A 129 5.05 -6.10 17.42
N GLY A 130 3.89 -6.50 17.94
CA GLY A 130 3.30 -5.90 19.14
C GLY A 130 2.91 -4.44 18.98
N ALA A 131 2.61 -3.77 20.10
CA ALA A 131 2.22 -2.36 20.10
C ALA A 131 3.34 -1.44 19.58
N GLY A 132 4.61 -1.80 19.81
CA GLY A 132 5.76 -1.02 19.36
C GLY A 132 5.85 -0.84 17.85
N ALA A 133 5.31 -1.78 17.06
CA ALA A 133 5.26 -1.67 15.60
C ALA A 133 4.46 -0.42 15.14
N VAL A 134 3.48 0.02 15.90
CA VAL A 134 2.68 1.23 15.61
C VAL A 134 3.57 2.48 15.58
N PHE A 135 4.51 2.60 16.53
CA PHE A 135 5.48 3.70 16.53
C PHE A 135 6.30 3.73 15.23
N TRP A 136 6.79 2.57 14.79
CA TRP A 136 7.60 2.49 13.58
C TRP A 136 6.78 2.69 12.29
N MET A 137 5.48 2.38 12.31
CA MET A 137 4.55 2.82 11.26
C MET A 137 4.46 4.35 11.22
N TRP A 138 4.31 5.04 12.36
CA TRP A 138 4.29 6.51 12.42
C TRP A 138 5.61 7.11 11.92
N ALA A 139 6.74 6.57 12.37
CA ALA A 139 8.07 7.02 11.94
C ALA A 139 8.23 6.87 10.42
N SER A 140 7.83 5.73 9.85
CA SER A 140 7.87 5.49 8.41
C SER A 140 6.99 6.48 7.62
N ALA A 141 5.83 6.85 8.15
CA ALA A 141 4.93 7.82 7.51
C ALA A 141 5.49 9.25 7.55
N LEU A 142 6.03 9.68 8.70
CA LEU A 142 6.63 11.02 8.83
C LEU A 142 7.82 11.19 7.87
N LEU A 143 8.68 10.20 7.78
CA LEU A 143 9.81 10.18 6.85
C LEU A 143 9.35 9.99 5.40
N GLY A 144 8.40 9.07 5.18
CA GLY A 144 7.86 8.75 3.87
C GLY A 144 7.06 9.89 3.23
N ALA A 145 6.49 10.79 4.02
CA ALA A 145 5.72 11.93 3.50
C ALA A 145 6.56 12.83 2.56
N SER A 146 7.84 13.03 2.87
CA SER A 146 8.78 13.75 1.98
C SER A 146 9.11 12.96 0.72
N THR A 147 9.25 11.64 0.84
CA THR A 147 9.45 10.74 -0.30
C THR A 147 8.25 10.79 -1.24
N ALA A 148 7.03 10.68 -0.71
CA ALA A 148 5.79 10.74 -1.49
C ALA A 148 5.61 12.08 -2.22
N TYR A 149 6.09 13.20 -1.64
CA TYR A 149 6.14 14.48 -2.34
C TYR A 149 7.00 14.40 -3.60
N VAL A 150 8.21 13.86 -3.49
CA VAL A 150 9.15 13.74 -4.62
C VAL A 150 8.57 12.81 -5.68
N GLU A 151 8.07 11.63 -5.28
CA GLU A 151 7.44 10.66 -6.18
C GLU A 151 6.25 11.25 -6.95
N GLY A 152 5.33 11.90 -6.23
CA GLY A 152 4.13 12.48 -6.84
C GLY A 152 4.45 13.62 -7.78
N THR A 153 5.45 14.45 -7.46
CA THR A 153 5.92 15.54 -8.32
C THR A 153 6.57 15.00 -9.59
N LEU A 154 7.45 14.00 -9.49
CA LEU A 154 8.08 13.36 -10.65
C LEU A 154 7.07 12.65 -11.54
N ALA A 155 6.08 11.98 -10.95
CA ALA A 155 5.02 11.33 -11.71
C ALA A 155 4.24 12.31 -12.58
N GLN A 156 4.02 13.53 -12.09
CA GLN A 156 3.37 14.59 -12.85
C GLN A 156 4.26 15.19 -13.94
N LEU A 157 5.58 15.30 -13.71
CA LEU A 157 6.54 15.82 -14.67
C LEU A 157 6.71 14.87 -15.88
N HIS A 158 6.65 13.57 -15.64
CA HIS A 158 6.94 12.53 -16.64
C HIS A 158 5.68 11.78 -17.10
N LYS A 159 4.47 12.30 -16.85
CA LYS A 159 3.23 11.68 -17.31
C LYS A 159 3.08 11.74 -18.82
N LYS A 160 2.40 10.75 -19.38
CA LYS A 160 2.09 10.65 -20.81
C LYS A 160 0.58 10.67 -21.02
N LYS A 161 0.11 11.12 -22.18
CA LYS A 161 -1.32 11.01 -22.57
C LYS A 161 -1.74 9.56 -22.68
N ASP A 162 -2.94 9.24 -22.21
CA ASP A 162 -3.51 7.91 -22.27
C ASP A 162 -4.48 7.80 -23.45
N PRO A 163 -4.07 7.11 -24.54
CA PRO A 163 -4.92 6.99 -25.73
C PRO A 163 -6.11 6.05 -25.54
N LEU A 164 -6.05 5.12 -24.53
CA LEU A 164 -7.08 4.10 -24.34
C LEU A 164 -8.23 4.59 -23.47
N TYR A 165 -7.90 5.30 -22.39
CA TYR A 165 -8.88 5.73 -21.38
C TYR A 165 -9.09 7.25 -21.36
N GLY A 166 -8.27 8.01 -22.09
CA GLY A 166 -8.22 9.47 -21.99
C GLY A 166 -7.46 9.96 -20.76
N GLY A 167 -7.18 11.26 -20.71
CA GLY A 167 -6.38 11.86 -19.64
C GLY A 167 -4.90 11.45 -19.71
N TYR A 168 -4.34 11.09 -18.55
CA TYR A 168 -2.91 10.77 -18.41
C TYR A 168 -2.68 9.46 -17.70
N HIS A 169 -1.54 8.84 -17.99
CA HIS A 169 -0.96 7.74 -17.25
C HIS A 169 0.54 7.98 -17.03
N GLY A 170 1.16 7.27 -16.10
CA GLY A 170 2.58 7.45 -15.80
C GLY A 170 2.98 6.69 -14.55
N GLY A 171 3.88 7.27 -13.77
CA GLY A 171 4.46 6.66 -12.59
C GLY A 171 5.89 6.20 -12.84
N PRO A 172 6.47 5.37 -11.93
CA PRO A 172 7.90 5.08 -11.95
C PRO A 172 8.42 4.46 -13.27
N ALA A 173 7.67 3.55 -13.89
CA ALA A 173 8.09 2.97 -15.16
C ALA A 173 8.42 4.06 -16.22
N TYR A 174 7.72 5.18 -16.19
CA TYR A 174 7.88 6.28 -17.14
C TYR A 174 9.02 7.21 -16.76
N TYR A 175 9.10 7.68 -15.51
CA TYR A 175 10.21 8.55 -15.11
C TYR A 175 11.55 7.79 -15.02
N ILE A 176 11.56 6.50 -14.69
CA ILE A 176 12.77 5.65 -14.77
C ILE A 176 13.23 5.54 -16.23
N HIS A 177 12.28 5.35 -17.15
CA HIS A 177 12.59 5.32 -18.59
C HIS A 177 13.21 6.63 -19.06
N ASP A 178 12.56 7.75 -18.80
CA ASP A 178 13.02 9.08 -19.20
C ASP A 178 14.41 9.39 -18.57
N PHE A 179 14.65 9.01 -17.30
CA PHE A 179 15.94 9.16 -16.66
C PHE A 179 17.07 8.38 -17.37
N VAL A 180 16.80 7.11 -17.74
CA VAL A 180 17.80 6.28 -18.43
C VAL A 180 18.09 6.82 -19.82
N GLU A 181 17.06 7.30 -20.54
CA GLU A 181 17.26 8.00 -21.84
C GLU A 181 18.16 9.21 -21.71
N GLN A 182 17.87 10.09 -20.75
CA GLN A 182 18.67 11.30 -20.49
C GLN A 182 20.13 10.94 -20.17
N LYS A 183 20.36 9.93 -19.33
CA LYS A 183 21.70 9.49 -18.96
C LYS A 183 22.47 8.89 -20.13
N ARG A 184 21.81 8.10 -20.98
CA ARG A 184 22.41 7.47 -22.16
C ARG A 184 22.56 8.42 -23.34
N LYS A 185 21.92 9.61 -23.29
CA LYS A 185 21.83 10.58 -24.40
C LYS A 185 21.36 9.94 -25.73
N LYS A 186 20.56 8.87 -25.63
CA LYS A 186 20.06 8.09 -26.76
C LYS A 186 18.63 7.64 -26.50
N LYS A 187 17.75 7.82 -27.46
CA LYS A 187 16.39 7.27 -27.38
C LYS A 187 16.43 5.75 -27.35
N ILE A 188 15.69 5.17 -26.41
CA ILE A 188 15.56 3.72 -26.22
C ILE A 188 14.08 3.34 -26.31
N LYS A 189 13.79 2.16 -26.83
CA LYS A 189 12.40 1.68 -26.94
C LYS A 189 11.80 1.40 -25.55
N LYS A 190 12.55 0.74 -24.66
CA LYS A 190 12.20 0.47 -23.27
C LYS A 190 13.46 0.38 -22.43
N SER A 191 13.40 0.91 -21.20
CA SER A 191 14.48 0.79 -20.21
C SER A 191 14.35 -0.54 -19.47
N PHE A 192 15.47 -1.26 -19.27
CA PHE A 192 15.48 -2.51 -18.50
C PHE A 192 15.01 -2.31 -17.06
N LEU A 193 15.48 -1.26 -16.37
CA LEU A 193 15.06 -0.95 -15.01
C LEU A 193 13.56 -0.64 -14.93
N ALA A 194 13.01 0.07 -15.92
CA ALA A 194 11.58 0.35 -15.98
C ALA A 194 10.75 -0.91 -16.28
N ILE A 195 11.28 -1.85 -17.08
CA ILE A 195 10.65 -3.17 -17.29
C ILE A 195 10.60 -3.94 -15.98
N LEU A 196 11.73 -4.01 -15.24
CA LEU A 196 11.78 -4.70 -13.96
C LEU A 196 10.81 -4.08 -12.94
N PHE A 197 10.81 -2.75 -12.81
CA PHE A 197 9.86 -2.06 -11.93
C PHE A 197 8.41 -2.41 -12.27
N ALA A 198 8.03 -2.30 -13.54
CA ALA A 198 6.68 -2.57 -13.99
C ALA A 198 6.28 -4.03 -13.77
N PHE A 199 7.19 -4.97 -14.00
CA PHE A 199 6.97 -6.40 -13.79
C PHE A 199 6.77 -6.74 -12.30
N PHE A 200 7.64 -6.24 -11.43
CA PHE A 200 7.51 -6.47 -9.98
C PHE A 200 6.27 -5.79 -9.38
N GLY A 201 5.88 -4.63 -9.92
CA GLY A 201 4.62 -4.00 -9.56
C GLY A 201 3.41 -4.87 -9.88
N LEU A 202 3.37 -5.51 -11.06
CA LEU A 202 2.30 -6.42 -11.43
C LEU A 202 2.26 -7.66 -10.51
N ILE A 203 3.41 -8.21 -10.13
CA ILE A 203 3.51 -9.30 -9.15
C ILE A 203 3.00 -8.85 -7.77
N CYS A 204 3.41 -7.67 -7.31
CA CYS A 204 2.96 -7.08 -6.05
C CYS A 204 1.43 -7.04 -5.98
N TRP A 205 0.78 -6.49 -6.99
CA TRP A 205 -0.68 -6.36 -6.99
C TRP A 205 -1.43 -7.69 -7.17
N CYS A 206 -0.80 -8.70 -7.77
CA CYS A 206 -1.28 -10.08 -7.71
C CYS A 206 -1.28 -10.61 -6.26
N GLY A 207 -0.19 -10.39 -5.51
CA GLY A 207 -0.11 -10.74 -4.11
C GLY A 207 -1.13 -9.99 -3.25
N ILE A 208 -1.25 -8.67 -3.43
CA ILE A 208 -2.26 -7.87 -2.72
C ILE A 208 -3.68 -8.36 -3.00
N SER A 209 -3.99 -8.79 -4.24
CA SER A 209 -5.29 -9.38 -4.58
C SER A 209 -5.58 -10.63 -3.75
N GLN A 210 -4.57 -11.45 -3.45
CA GLN A 210 -4.73 -12.61 -2.57
C GLN A 210 -5.00 -12.20 -1.12
N VAL A 211 -4.26 -11.24 -0.57
CA VAL A 211 -4.46 -10.72 0.80
C VAL A 211 -5.87 -10.14 0.96
N ILE A 212 -6.36 -9.42 -0.05
CA ILE A 212 -7.72 -8.85 -0.11
C ILE A 212 -8.76 -9.96 0.12
N SER A 213 -8.74 -10.98 -0.72
CA SER A 213 -9.75 -12.03 -0.66
C SER A 213 -9.65 -12.86 0.61
N ASN A 214 -8.44 -13.20 1.04
CA ASN A 214 -8.19 -13.94 2.28
C ASN A 214 -8.78 -13.21 3.51
N SER A 215 -8.52 -11.92 3.61
CA SER A 215 -9.00 -11.12 4.74
C SER A 215 -10.51 -10.98 4.76
N VAL A 216 -11.15 -10.77 3.59
CA VAL A 216 -12.61 -10.68 3.47
C VAL A 216 -13.26 -12.01 3.83
N THR A 217 -12.76 -13.12 3.29
CA THR A 217 -13.33 -14.45 3.57
C THR A 217 -13.19 -14.84 5.04
N SER A 218 -12.06 -14.52 5.68
CA SER A 218 -11.86 -14.72 7.11
C SER A 218 -12.86 -13.89 7.94
N ALA A 219 -13.01 -12.60 7.62
CA ALA A 219 -13.93 -11.72 8.34
C ALA A 219 -15.40 -12.16 8.20
N PHE A 220 -15.82 -12.61 7.01
CA PHE A 220 -17.18 -13.12 6.79
C PHE A 220 -17.42 -14.47 7.46
N LYS A 221 -16.42 -15.35 7.48
CA LYS A 221 -16.48 -16.60 8.25
C LYS A 221 -16.71 -16.31 9.73
N ASN A 222 -15.98 -15.37 10.31
CA ASN A 222 -16.10 -15.02 11.71
C ASN A 222 -17.43 -14.33 12.05
N ALA A 223 -17.93 -13.43 11.17
CA ALA A 223 -19.15 -12.66 11.42
C ALA A 223 -20.44 -13.45 11.16
N PHE A 224 -20.43 -14.31 10.13
CA PHE A 224 -21.65 -14.95 9.62
C PHE A 224 -21.56 -16.47 9.50
N SER A 225 -20.44 -17.07 9.91
CA SER A 225 -20.15 -18.51 9.76
C SER A 225 -20.26 -19.01 8.31
N ILE A 226 -20.05 -18.12 7.32
CA ILE A 226 -20.08 -18.47 5.90
C ILE A 226 -18.76 -19.14 5.51
N PRO A 227 -18.79 -20.34 4.90
CA PRO A 227 -17.59 -20.98 4.39
C PRO A 227 -16.84 -20.09 3.38
N PRO A 228 -15.49 -20.02 3.44
CA PRO A 228 -14.68 -19.13 2.61
C PRO A 228 -14.96 -19.21 1.11
N ILE A 229 -15.27 -20.40 0.60
CA ILE A 229 -15.55 -20.60 -0.83
C ILE A 229 -16.73 -19.75 -1.34
N TYR A 230 -17.82 -19.65 -0.58
CA TYR A 230 -19.00 -18.88 -1.02
C TYR A 230 -18.68 -17.39 -1.04
N THR A 231 -18.02 -16.88 0.01
CA THR A 231 -17.58 -15.47 0.05
C THR A 231 -16.61 -15.17 -1.09
N THR A 232 -15.66 -16.08 -1.38
CA THR A 232 -14.71 -15.93 -2.48
C THR A 232 -15.44 -15.84 -3.82
N VAL A 233 -16.35 -16.76 -4.11
CA VAL A 233 -17.10 -16.76 -5.39
C VAL A 233 -17.89 -15.48 -5.56
N VAL A 234 -18.62 -15.04 -4.52
CA VAL A 234 -19.40 -13.80 -4.56
C VAL A 234 -18.49 -12.58 -4.76
N LEU A 235 -17.38 -12.50 -4.02
CA LEU A 235 -16.42 -11.40 -4.15
C LEU A 235 -15.84 -11.31 -5.55
N VAL A 236 -15.40 -12.46 -6.12
CA VAL A 236 -14.83 -12.52 -7.48
C VAL A 236 -15.88 -12.18 -8.54
N ALA A 237 -17.10 -12.68 -8.39
CA ALA A 237 -18.19 -12.38 -9.33
C ALA A 237 -18.52 -10.87 -9.34
N LEU A 238 -18.65 -10.24 -8.17
CA LEU A 238 -18.89 -8.80 -8.05
C LEU A 238 -17.70 -7.99 -8.63
N ALA A 239 -16.48 -8.40 -8.30
CA ALA A 239 -15.27 -7.78 -8.84
C ALA A 239 -15.24 -7.88 -10.37
N ALA A 240 -15.52 -9.07 -10.95
CA ALA A 240 -15.52 -9.28 -12.39
C ALA A 240 -16.55 -8.39 -13.11
N VAL A 241 -17.77 -8.29 -12.60
CA VAL A 241 -18.83 -7.44 -13.17
C VAL A 241 -18.37 -5.97 -13.28
N ILE A 242 -17.61 -5.49 -12.31
CA ILE A 242 -17.17 -4.09 -12.28
C ILE A 242 -15.91 -3.91 -13.13
N VAL A 243 -14.84 -4.69 -12.88
CA VAL A 243 -13.52 -4.41 -13.47
C VAL A 243 -13.43 -4.77 -14.96
N LEU A 244 -14.24 -5.71 -15.44
CA LEU A 244 -14.25 -6.07 -16.86
C LEU A 244 -14.98 -5.04 -17.72
N ARG A 245 -15.77 -4.14 -17.14
CA ARG A 245 -16.36 -3.01 -17.88
C ARG A 245 -15.30 -1.99 -18.27
N LYS A 246 -15.47 -1.36 -19.45
CA LYS A 246 -14.53 -0.35 -19.98
C LYS A 246 -14.32 0.84 -19.05
N ASN A 247 -15.39 1.31 -18.44
CA ASN A 247 -15.43 2.49 -17.56
C ASN A 247 -15.77 2.09 -16.11
N ALA A 248 -15.11 1.05 -15.60
CA ALA A 248 -15.25 0.65 -14.20
C ALA A 248 -14.92 1.82 -13.29
N THR A 249 -15.91 2.23 -12.55
CA THR A 249 -16.13 3.58 -12.14
C THR A 249 -15.33 3.97 -10.91
N VAL A 250 -14.33 4.80 -11.10
CA VAL A 250 -13.78 5.71 -10.08
C VAL A 250 -14.92 6.43 -9.33
N LYS A 251 -16.03 6.78 -10.00
CA LYS A 251 -17.21 7.45 -9.40
C LYS A 251 -17.84 6.70 -8.20
N PHE A 252 -17.83 5.38 -8.20
CA PHE A 252 -18.31 4.61 -7.05
C PHE A 252 -17.40 4.80 -5.83
N LEU A 253 -16.08 4.82 -6.07
CA LEU A 253 -15.09 5.03 -5.01
C LEU A 253 -15.18 6.43 -4.41
N ASP A 254 -15.49 7.45 -5.22
CA ASP A 254 -15.60 8.86 -4.79
C ASP A 254 -16.67 9.06 -3.69
N VAL A 255 -17.66 8.19 -3.61
CA VAL A 255 -18.75 8.26 -2.61
C VAL A 255 -18.54 7.23 -1.49
N VAL A 256 -18.27 5.99 -1.84
CA VAL A 256 -18.22 4.89 -0.87
C VAL A 256 -17.03 5.03 0.08
N VAL A 257 -15.86 5.40 -0.44
CA VAL A 257 -14.64 5.50 0.40
C VAL A 257 -14.73 6.58 1.47
N PRO A 258 -15.13 7.82 1.17
CA PRO A 258 -15.31 8.83 2.22
C PRO A 258 -16.35 8.43 3.27
N VAL A 259 -17.48 7.87 2.84
CA VAL A 259 -18.56 7.46 3.76
C VAL A 259 -18.07 6.39 4.73
N MET A 260 -17.43 5.33 4.23
CA MET A 260 -16.93 4.26 5.11
C MET A 260 -15.76 4.74 5.98
N ALA A 261 -14.89 5.62 5.49
CA ALA A 261 -13.81 6.20 6.29
C ALA A 261 -14.39 7.03 7.46
N VAL A 262 -15.41 7.85 7.21
CA VAL A 262 -16.08 8.62 8.25
C VAL A 262 -16.77 7.71 9.27
N LEU A 263 -17.47 6.66 8.82
CA LEU A 263 -18.12 5.70 9.71
C LEU A 263 -17.08 4.96 10.57
N TYR A 264 -16.00 4.50 9.95
CA TYR A 264 -14.92 3.82 10.66
C TYR A 264 -14.26 4.73 11.70
N PHE A 265 -14.00 5.97 11.33
CA PHE A 265 -13.45 6.98 12.22
C PHE A 265 -14.39 7.30 13.38
N ALA A 266 -15.70 7.47 13.11
CA ALA A 266 -16.69 7.74 14.15
C ALA A 266 -16.79 6.61 15.18
N VAL A 267 -16.80 5.36 14.72
CA VAL A 267 -16.80 4.18 15.61
C VAL A 267 -15.52 4.12 16.43
N THR A 268 -14.38 4.40 15.82
CA THR A 268 -13.10 4.42 16.55
C THR A 268 -13.07 5.53 17.60
N ILE A 269 -13.51 6.73 17.28
CA ILE A 269 -13.60 7.84 18.23
C ILE A 269 -14.52 7.48 19.40
N PHE A 270 -15.65 6.83 19.12
CA PHE A 270 -16.54 6.34 20.19
C PHE A 270 -15.82 5.35 21.11
N ILE A 271 -15.07 4.39 20.58
CA ILE A 271 -14.30 3.42 21.37
C ILE A 271 -13.22 4.14 22.20
N ILE A 272 -12.50 5.10 21.63
CA ILE A 272 -11.47 5.89 22.32
C ILE A 272 -12.10 6.68 23.47
N LEU A 273 -13.20 7.39 23.22
CA LEU A 273 -13.87 8.19 24.24
C LEU A 273 -14.39 7.33 25.40
N LYS A 274 -14.95 6.15 25.10
CA LYS A 274 -15.40 5.20 26.09
C LYS A 274 -14.25 4.67 26.97
N ASN A 275 -13.05 4.56 26.40
CA ASN A 275 -11.86 4.01 27.04
C ASN A 275 -10.76 5.07 27.28
N ILE A 276 -11.10 6.36 27.35
CA ILE A 276 -10.15 7.48 27.40
C ILE A 276 -9.13 7.36 28.55
N LYS A 277 -9.53 6.78 29.66
CA LYS A 277 -8.66 6.55 30.83
C LYS A 277 -7.53 5.56 30.56
N LEU A 278 -7.69 4.65 29.59
CA LEU A 278 -6.68 3.66 29.22
C LEU A 278 -5.66 4.22 28.20
N MET A 279 -5.96 5.35 27.54
CA MET A 279 -5.11 5.92 26.49
C MET A 279 -3.67 6.20 26.93
N PRO A 280 -3.40 6.80 28.11
CA PRO A 280 -2.01 7.01 28.54
C PRO A 280 -1.22 5.70 28.66
N GLY A 281 -1.87 4.63 29.15
CA GLY A 281 -1.28 3.29 29.24
C GLY A 281 -0.97 2.69 27.86
N VAL A 282 -1.86 2.87 26.90
CA VAL A 282 -1.66 2.41 25.51
C VAL A 282 -0.47 3.13 24.87
N PHE A 283 -0.38 4.45 24.98
CA PHE A 283 0.78 5.21 24.47
C PHE A 283 2.07 4.79 25.16
N SER A 284 2.06 4.68 26.49
CA SER A 284 3.22 4.19 27.24
C SER A 284 3.68 2.82 26.73
N ARG A 285 2.74 1.90 26.48
CA ARG A 285 3.00 0.58 25.92
C ARG A 285 3.61 0.66 24.52
N ILE A 286 3.07 1.51 23.62
CA ILE A 286 3.60 1.70 22.28
C ILE A 286 5.07 2.13 22.34
N PHE A 287 5.41 3.14 23.14
CA PHE A 287 6.78 3.61 23.27
C PHE A 287 7.70 2.62 23.98
N GLN A 288 7.23 1.96 25.03
CA GLN A 288 8.02 0.95 25.72
C GLN A 288 8.33 -0.25 24.84
N GLU A 289 7.37 -0.74 24.07
CA GLU A 289 7.57 -1.86 23.16
C GLU A 289 8.39 -1.44 21.91
N ALA A 290 8.33 -0.18 21.49
CA ALA A 290 9.13 0.33 20.36
C ALA A 290 10.63 0.44 20.66
N PHE A 291 10.99 0.73 21.94
CA PHE A 291 12.37 1.00 22.38
C PHE A 291 12.77 0.22 23.62
N GLY A 292 11.91 -0.65 24.13
CA GLY A 292 12.08 -1.30 25.43
C GLY A 292 13.27 -2.25 25.48
N PHE A 293 14.00 -2.22 26.60
CA PHE A 293 15.14 -3.11 26.87
C PHE A 293 14.75 -4.60 26.80
N LYS A 294 13.50 -4.97 27.10
CA LYS A 294 13.03 -6.35 27.01
C LYS A 294 13.00 -6.86 25.57
N GLN A 295 12.55 -6.04 24.62
CA GLN A 295 12.55 -6.34 23.18
C GLN A 295 13.97 -6.38 22.64
N ILE A 296 14.81 -5.46 23.11
CA ILE A 296 16.23 -5.41 22.74
C ILE A 296 16.94 -6.66 23.28
N ALA A 297 16.80 -6.96 24.57
CA ALA A 297 17.44 -8.10 25.20
C ALA A 297 16.96 -9.46 24.68
N GLY A 298 15.69 -9.55 24.23
CA GLY A 298 15.11 -10.77 23.64
C GLY A 298 15.32 -10.92 22.12
N GLY A 299 16.11 -10.04 21.47
CA GLY A 299 16.26 -10.06 20.00
C GLY A 299 15.03 -9.61 19.22
N GLY A 300 13.96 -9.19 19.89
CA GLY A 300 12.68 -8.82 19.28
C GLY A 300 12.65 -7.42 18.67
N PHE A 301 13.62 -6.55 18.95
CA PHE A 301 13.63 -5.17 18.43
C PHE A 301 13.64 -5.12 16.90
N GLY A 302 14.45 -5.96 16.25
CA GLY A 302 14.48 -6.04 14.79
C GLY A 302 13.12 -6.41 14.20
N ALA A 303 12.39 -7.34 14.82
CA ALA A 303 11.07 -7.75 14.39
C ALA A 303 10.03 -6.62 14.57
N VAL A 304 10.05 -5.89 15.68
CA VAL A 304 9.18 -4.73 15.93
C VAL A 304 9.41 -3.63 14.89
N LEU A 305 10.67 -3.24 14.68
CA LEU A 305 11.10 -2.25 13.69
C LEU A 305 10.70 -2.69 12.28
N MET A 306 11.07 -3.91 11.89
CA MET A 306 10.82 -4.45 10.55
C MET A 306 9.32 -4.51 10.26
N ASN A 307 8.50 -5.05 11.17
CA ASN A 307 7.07 -5.14 10.94
C ASN A 307 6.40 -3.77 10.91
N GLY A 308 6.83 -2.82 11.76
CA GLY A 308 6.32 -1.45 11.72
C GLY A 308 6.64 -0.76 10.39
N VAL A 309 7.87 -0.82 9.92
CA VAL A 309 8.28 -0.20 8.63
C VAL A 309 7.63 -0.90 7.45
N LYS A 310 7.62 -2.24 7.43
CA LYS A 310 7.03 -3.05 6.35
C LYS A 310 5.53 -2.78 6.21
N ARG A 311 4.79 -2.81 7.29
CA ARG A 311 3.33 -2.58 7.27
C ARG A 311 2.98 -1.10 7.12
N GLY A 312 3.85 -0.20 7.57
CA GLY A 312 3.80 1.22 7.23
C GLY A 312 3.91 1.45 5.72
N LEU A 313 4.93 0.88 5.07
CA LEU A 313 5.12 0.93 3.62
C LEU A 313 3.91 0.33 2.87
N PHE A 314 3.39 -0.80 3.34
CA PHE A 314 2.23 -1.46 2.76
C PHE A 314 0.97 -0.58 2.80
N SER A 315 0.79 0.21 3.86
CA SER A 315 -0.33 1.12 4.02
C SER A 315 -0.14 2.43 3.24
N ASN A 316 0.94 3.16 3.50
CA ASN A 316 1.14 4.51 2.96
C ASN A 316 1.82 4.56 1.58
N GLU A 317 2.38 3.45 1.13
CA GLU A 317 3.03 3.25 -0.19
C GLU A 317 4.20 4.19 -0.49
N ALA A 318 4.70 4.95 0.50
CA ALA A 318 5.75 5.95 0.28
C ALA A 318 7.11 5.32 -0.01
N GLY A 319 7.65 5.59 -1.17
CA GLY A 319 8.91 5.01 -1.66
C GLY A 319 8.74 3.73 -2.48
N SER A 320 7.55 3.10 -2.47
CA SER A 320 7.28 1.91 -3.27
C SER A 320 7.11 2.20 -4.77
N GLY A 321 6.68 3.41 -5.12
CA GLY A 321 6.37 3.78 -6.49
C GLY A 321 4.96 3.39 -6.97
N SER A 322 4.09 2.84 -6.12
CA SER A 322 2.71 2.49 -6.50
C SER A 322 1.82 3.73 -6.61
N ALA A 323 1.77 4.55 -5.58
CA ALA A 323 0.98 5.77 -5.53
C ALA A 323 1.29 6.79 -6.66
N PRO A 324 2.53 6.94 -7.15
CA PRO A 324 2.85 7.73 -8.33
C PRO A 324 2.08 7.36 -9.60
N CYS A 325 1.64 6.10 -9.74
CA CYS A 325 0.81 5.68 -10.87
C CYS A 325 -0.56 6.39 -10.87
N ALA A 326 -1.15 6.61 -9.69
CA ALA A 326 -2.36 7.42 -9.57
C ALA A 326 -2.06 8.92 -9.66
N ALA A 327 -0.98 9.38 -9.04
CA ALA A 327 -0.57 10.76 -9.10
C ALA A 327 -0.36 11.26 -10.54
N ALA A 328 0.18 10.42 -11.42
CA ALA A 328 0.36 10.76 -12.84
C ALA A 328 -0.96 10.97 -13.58
N ALA A 329 -2.03 10.28 -13.20
CA ALA A 329 -3.33 10.40 -13.84
C ALA A 329 -4.07 11.69 -13.47
N ALA A 330 -3.61 12.39 -12.43
CA ALA A 330 -4.17 13.68 -12.05
C ALA A 330 -3.90 14.75 -13.11
N GLU A 331 -4.91 15.51 -13.48
CA GLU A 331 -4.79 16.62 -14.42
C GLU A 331 -4.36 17.95 -13.76
N GLY A 332 -3.57 17.86 -12.70
CA GLY A 332 -3.07 19.05 -11.98
C GLY A 332 -2.21 19.94 -12.87
N LYS A 333 -2.52 21.26 -12.89
CA LYS A 333 -1.71 22.26 -13.60
C LYS A 333 -0.30 22.44 -12.99
N ARG A 334 -0.11 22.00 -11.74
CA ARG A 334 1.13 22.22 -10.98
C ARG A 334 1.60 20.90 -10.36
N PRO A 335 2.73 20.36 -10.84
CA PRO A 335 3.30 19.12 -10.33
C PRO A 335 3.50 19.09 -8.81
N GLU A 336 3.98 20.21 -8.23
CA GLU A 336 4.24 20.35 -6.79
C GLU A 336 2.96 20.25 -5.94
N THR A 337 1.82 20.71 -6.48
CA THR A 337 0.54 20.60 -5.77
C THR A 337 0.12 19.16 -5.60
N VAL A 338 0.26 18.36 -6.67
CA VAL A 338 -0.01 16.91 -6.60
C VAL A 338 0.97 16.23 -5.65
N GLY A 339 2.26 16.58 -5.68
CA GLY A 339 3.24 16.08 -4.72
C GLY A 339 2.87 16.39 -3.27
N MET A 340 2.41 17.62 -2.98
CA MET A 340 1.94 18.01 -1.64
C MET A 340 0.73 17.19 -1.19
N VAL A 341 -0.22 16.93 -2.09
CA VAL A 341 -1.39 16.11 -1.82
C VAL A 341 -0.99 14.65 -1.53
N GLN A 342 -0.01 14.11 -2.27
CA GLN A 342 0.52 12.77 -2.00
C GLN A 342 1.18 12.69 -0.62
N SER A 343 1.97 13.71 -0.24
CA SER A 343 2.58 13.82 1.09
C SER A 343 1.54 13.87 2.21
N LEU A 344 0.50 14.68 2.04
CA LEU A 344 -0.62 14.76 3.00
C LEU A 344 -1.36 13.42 3.11
N GLY A 345 -1.58 12.75 1.98
CA GLY A 345 -2.20 11.42 1.94
C GLY A 345 -1.48 10.40 2.82
N VAL A 346 -0.14 10.37 2.80
CA VAL A 346 0.67 9.50 3.67
C VAL A 346 0.43 9.78 5.16
N LEU A 347 0.37 11.07 5.54
CA LEU A 347 0.13 11.44 6.93
C LEU A 347 -1.28 11.06 7.39
N ILE A 348 -2.30 11.36 6.59
CA ILE A 348 -3.70 11.01 6.92
C ILE A 348 -3.84 9.49 7.02
N ASP A 349 -3.31 8.77 6.05
CA ASP A 349 -3.39 7.31 5.99
C ASP A 349 -2.84 6.66 7.27
N THR A 350 -1.59 6.95 7.59
CA THR A 350 -0.89 6.19 8.64
C THR A 350 -1.05 6.83 10.02
N ILE A 351 -0.90 8.17 10.14
CA ILE A 351 -0.99 8.82 11.44
C ILE A 351 -2.44 8.86 11.96
N VAL A 352 -3.43 8.97 11.06
CA VAL A 352 -4.83 9.04 11.50
C VAL A 352 -5.48 7.67 11.40
N ILE A 353 -5.61 7.10 10.20
CA ILE A 353 -6.46 5.92 9.98
C ILE A 353 -5.83 4.63 10.54
N CYS A 354 -4.52 4.40 10.32
CA CYS A 354 -3.87 3.24 10.94
C CYS A 354 -3.86 3.33 12.46
N THR A 355 -3.74 4.55 13.02
CA THR A 355 -3.86 4.75 14.47
C THR A 355 -5.24 4.37 14.99
N CYS A 356 -6.31 4.69 14.25
CA CYS A 356 -7.65 4.25 14.58
C CYS A 356 -7.73 2.73 14.74
N THR A 357 -7.22 1.99 13.77
CA THR A 357 -7.19 0.51 13.82
C THR A 357 -6.34 0.01 15.00
N ALA A 358 -5.17 0.61 15.22
CA ALA A 358 -4.31 0.26 16.34
C ALA A 358 -5.00 0.47 17.69
N MET A 359 -5.69 1.60 17.87
CA MET A 359 -6.40 1.90 19.11
C MET A 359 -7.52 0.91 19.41
N ILE A 360 -8.28 0.47 18.40
CA ILE A 360 -9.31 -0.57 18.57
C ILE A 360 -8.70 -1.82 19.22
N MET A 361 -7.57 -2.29 18.74
CA MET A 361 -6.92 -3.50 19.24
C MET A 361 -6.21 -3.29 20.57
N LEU A 362 -5.50 -2.17 20.73
CA LEU A 362 -4.67 -1.91 21.92
C LEU A 362 -5.48 -1.48 23.15
N LEU A 363 -6.71 -1.00 22.98
CA LEU A 363 -7.65 -0.71 24.06
C LEU A 363 -8.43 -1.95 24.52
N ALA A 364 -8.37 -3.07 23.79
CA ALA A 364 -8.91 -4.33 24.23
C ALA A 364 -7.92 -5.04 25.20
N PRO A 365 -8.43 -5.81 26.19
CA PRO A 365 -7.59 -6.60 27.09
C PRO A 365 -6.71 -7.60 26.33
N ARG A 366 -5.48 -7.81 26.82
CA ARG A 366 -4.53 -8.76 26.20
C ARG A 366 -5.06 -10.20 26.18
N GLU A 367 -5.78 -10.60 27.23
CA GLU A 367 -6.36 -11.94 27.35
C GLU A 367 -7.31 -12.28 26.21
N ILE A 368 -7.87 -11.26 25.53
CA ILE A 368 -8.77 -11.42 24.38
C ILE A 368 -8.00 -11.38 23.07
N THR A 369 -6.86 -10.70 23.01
CA THR A 369 -6.13 -10.40 21.77
C THR A 369 -4.84 -11.20 21.59
N ASP A 370 -4.22 -11.67 22.67
CA ASP A 370 -2.94 -12.37 22.58
C ASP A 370 -3.07 -13.71 21.85
N GLY A 371 -2.10 -13.98 20.98
CA GLY A 371 -2.07 -15.18 20.14
C GLY A 371 -2.97 -15.16 18.90
N LEU A 372 -3.84 -14.14 18.76
CA LEU A 372 -4.68 -14.00 17.57
C LEU A 372 -3.94 -13.28 16.44
N GLN A 373 -4.28 -13.64 15.21
CA GLN A 373 -3.72 -13.07 13.99
C GLN A 373 -4.82 -12.72 12.98
N GLY A 374 -4.47 -11.87 12.01
CA GLY A 374 -5.39 -11.54 10.93
C GLY A 374 -6.71 -10.96 11.45
N MET A 375 -7.80 -11.32 10.81
CA MET A 375 -9.12 -10.78 11.16
C MET A 375 -9.63 -11.28 12.50
N ASP A 376 -9.15 -12.41 13.00
CA ASP A 376 -9.52 -12.92 14.32
C ASP A 376 -9.14 -11.92 15.42
N LEU A 377 -7.95 -11.31 15.32
CA LEU A 377 -7.48 -10.28 16.26
C LEU A 377 -8.37 -9.03 16.24
N LEU A 378 -8.61 -8.45 15.05
CA LEU A 378 -9.39 -7.21 14.95
C LEU A 378 -10.86 -7.44 15.35
N GLN A 379 -11.45 -8.55 14.92
CA GLN A 379 -12.84 -8.86 15.21
C GLN A 379 -13.05 -9.25 16.68
N ALA A 380 -12.09 -9.91 17.34
CA ALA A 380 -12.14 -10.16 18.77
C ALA A 380 -12.11 -8.85 19.57
N ALA A 381 -11.22 -7.92 19.21
CA ALA A 381 -11.17 -6.60 19.83
C ALA A 381 -12.47 -5.81 19.62
N MET A 382 -13.02 -5.83 18.41
CA MET A 382 -14.29 -5.15 18.11
C MET A 382 -15.47 -5.80 18.81
N ASN A 383 -15.47 -7.12 18.94
CA ASN A 383 -16.49 -7.84 19.73
C ASN A 383 -16.46 -7.45 21.21
N TYR A 384 -15.27 -7.28 21.77
CA TYR A 384 -15.13 -6.77 23.15
C TYR A 384 -15.74 -5.37 23.32
N HIS A 385 -15.51 -4.44 22.36
CA HIS A 385 -15.97 -3.06 22.47
C HIS A 385 -17.46 -2.88 22.17
N LEU A 386 -18.01 -3.61 21.19
CA LEU A 386 -19.33 -3.38 20.58
C LEU A 386 -20.19 -4.65 20.48
N GLY A 387 -19.75 -5.78 21.03
CA GLY A 387 -20.42 -7.07 20.90
C GLY A 387 -20.43 -7.58 19.45
N SER A 388 -21.35 -8.48 19.15
CA SER A 388 -21.47 -9.10 17.80
C SER A 388 -21.66 -8.08 16.67
N GLY A 389 -22.27 -6.93 16.97
CA GLY A 389 -22.38 -5.81 16.02
C GLY A 389 -21.02 -5.29 15.56
N GLY A 390 -20.00 -5.29 16.42
CA GLY A 390 -18.63 -4.92 16.09
C GLY A 390 -17.98 -5.88 15.11
N THR A 391 -18.17 -7.18 15.28
CA THR A 391 -17.66 -8.21 14.35
C THR A 391 -18.28 -8.08 12.96
N ILE A 392 -19.61 -7.85 12.90
CA ILE A 392 -20.33 -7.61 11.65
C ILE A 392 -19.87 -6.32 10.98
N PHE A 393 -19.72 -5.24 11.75
CA PHE A 393 -19.23 -3.95 11.25
C PHE A 393 -17.86 -4.08 10.57
N VAL A 394 -16.90 -4.80 11.21
CA VAL A 394 -15.58 -5.05 10.60
C VAL A 394 -15.71 -5.80 9.29
N ALA A 395 -16.54 -6.83 9.21
CA ALA A 395 -16.71 -7.62 8.00
C ALA A 395 -17.24 -6.74 6.83
N ILE A 396 -18.25 -5.90 7.09
CA ILE A 396 -18.82 -5.01 6.07
C ILE A 396 -17.83 -3.94 5.65
N VAL A 397 -17.20 -3.27 6.61
CA VAL A 397 -16.23 -2.20 6.33
C VAL A 397 -15.03 -2.75 5.59
N LEU A 398 -14.51 -3.91 6.01
CA LEU A 398 -13.40 -4.57 5.33
C LEU A 398 -13.76 -4.96 3.90
N PHE A 399 -14.97 -5.46 3.65
CA PHE A 399 -15.43 -5.75 2.30
C PHE A 399 -15.38 -4.51 1.40
N LEU A 400 -15.88 -3.38 1.88
CA LEU A 400 -15.89 -2.12 1.13
C LEU A 400 -14.45 -1.58 0.90
N PHE A 401 -13.61 -1.58 1.93
CA PHE A 401 -12.20 -1.20 1.81
C PHE A 401 -11.42 -2.12 0.86
N SER A 402 -11.64 -3.41 0.96
CA SER A 402 -11.00 -4.41 0.10
C SER A 402 -11.40 -4.24 -1.35
N PHE A 403 -12.68 -3.96 -1.60
CA PHE A 403 -13.20 -3.73 -2.93
C PHE A 403 -12.62 -2.45 -3.55
N SER A 404 -12.53 -1.36 -2.77
CA SER A 404 -11.91 -0.12 -3.21
C SER A 404 -10.41 -0.32 -3.50
N THR A 405 -9.70 -1.02 -2.63
CA THR A 405 -8.28 -1.34 -2.83
C THR A 405 -8.07 -2.17 -4.09
N PHE A 406 -8.91 -3.18 -4.35
CA PHE A 406 -8.80 -4.00 -5.56
C PHE A 406 -8.95 -3.18 -6.85
N ILE A 407 -9.93 -2.28 -6.90
CA ILE A 407 -10.09 -1.36 -8.04
C ILE A 407 -8.85 -0.43 -8.15
N GLY A 408 -8.35 0.06 -7.02
CA GLY A 408 -7.19 0.96 -6.96
C GLY A 408 -5.90 0.32 -7.47
N ILE A 409 -5.58 -0.90 -7.04
CA ILE A 409 -4.38 -1.60 -7.53
C ILE A 409 -4.48 -1.94 -9.02
N LEU A 410 -5.66 -2.22 -9.55
CA LEU A 410 -5.87 -2.38 -10.98
C LEU A 410 -5.67 -1.07 -11.74
N PHE A 411 -6.02 0.06 -11.13
CA PHE A 411 -5.71 1.38 -11.68
C PHE A 411 -4.21 1.63 -11.75
N TYR A 412 -3.44 1.25 -10.71
CA TYR A 412 -1.97 1.31 -10.76
C TYR A 412 -1.38 0.38 -11.82
N ALA A 413 -1.88 -0.85 -11.88
CA ALA A 413 -1.44 -1.86 -12.83
C ALA A 413 -1.57 -1.40 -14.29
N ARG A 414 -2.59 -0.60 -14.60
CA ARG A 414 -2.84 -0.09 -15.94
C ARG A 414 -1.62 0.61 -16.55
N SER A 415 -0.92 1.44 -15.79
CA SER A 415 0.29 2.13 -16.25
C SER A 415 1.43 1.15 -16.55
N ASN A 416 1.63 0.16 -15.68
CA ASN A 416 2.70 -0.84 -15.85
C ASN A 416 2.39 -1.82 -17.00
N VAL A 417 1.14 -2.26 -17.13
CA VAL A 417 0.70 -3.07 -18.28
C VAL A 417 0.89 -2.31 -19.59
N ALA A 418 0.51 -1.02 -19.63
CA ALA A 418 0.69 -0.18 -20.80
C ALA A 418 2.17 -0.04 -21.19
N TYR A 419 3.06 0.08 -20.19
CA TYR A 419 4.51 0.15 -20.43
C TYR A 419 5.08 -1.18 -20.95
N LEU A 420 4.69 -2.33 -20.36
CA LEU A 420 5.22 -3.66 -20.70
C LEU A 420 4.65 -4.22 -22.01
N CYS A 421 3.34 -4.20 -22.14
CA CYS A 421 2.62 -4.92 -23.19
C CYS A 421 1.97 -4.01 -24.24
N GLY A 422 2.11 -2.68 -24.07
CA GLY A 422 1.41 -1.70 -24.89
C GLY A 422 0.04 -1.35 -24.32
N ASN A 423 -0.42 -0.14 -24.64
CA ASN A 423 -1.69 0.39 -24.15
C ASN A 423 -2.85 -0.04 -25.05
N ASN A 424 -3.27 -1.28 -24.94
CA ASN A 424 -4.37 -1.86 -25.69
C ASN A 424 -5.35 -2.61 -24.79
N TRP A 425 -6.58 -2.81 -25.27
CA TRP A 425 -7.64 -3.41 -24.48
C TRP A 425 -7.35 -4.87 -24.10
N LEU A 426 -6.70 -5.63 -24.97
CA LEU A 426 -6.40 -7.05 -24.73
C LEU A 426 -5.43 -7.23 -23.55
N SER A 427 -4.31 -6.48 -23.55
CA SER A 427 -3.31 -6.56 -22.47
C SER A 427 -3.89 -6.14 -21.14
N GLN A 428 -4.71 -5.08 -21.12
CA GLN A 428 -5.39 -4.59 -19.91
C GLN A 428 -6.39 -5.62 -19.37
N THR A 429 -7.17 -6.26 -20.26
CA THR A 429 -8.14 -7.28 -19.85
C THR A 429 -7.45 -8.55 -19.38
N ALA A 430 -6.39 -8.98 -20.03
CA ALA A 430 -5.61 -10.15 -19.62
C ALA A 430 -5.09 -10.00 -18.17
N TYR A 431 -4.55 -8.83 -17.82
CA TYR A 431 -4.12 -8.58 -16.46
C TYR A 431 -5.28 -8.52 -15.44
N LYS A 432 -6.43 -7.94 -15.82
CA LYS A 432 -7.63 -7.93 -14.97
C LYS A 432 -8.10 -9.35 -14.67
N VAL A 433 -8.09 -10.24 -15.68
CA VAL A 433 -8.44 -11.66 -15.50
C VAL A 433 -7.43 -12.34 -14.58
N LEU A 434 -6.12 -12.10 -14.76
CA LEU A 434 -5.10 -12.62 -13.85
C LEU A 434 -5.33 -12.18 -12.41
N ALA A 435 -5.62 -10.89 -12.17
CA ALA A 435 -5.92 -10.38 -10.84
C ALA A 435 -7.19 -11.01 -10.22
N LEU A 436 -8.22 -11.28 -11.02
CA LEU A 436 -9.42 -12.00 -10.57
C LEU A 436 -9.10 -13.45 -10.19
N VAL A 437 -8.23 -14.12 -10.94
CA VAL A 437 -7.74 -15.47 -10.58
C VAL A 437 -6.97 -15.41 -9.26
N MET A 438 -6.10 -14.42 -9.07
CA MET A 438 -5.37 -14.24 -7.81
C MET A 438 -6.31 -13.92 -6.64
N LEU A 439 -7.35 -13.13 -6.88
CA LEU A 439 -8.40 -12.87 -5.89
C LEU A 439 -9.11 -14.18 -5.49
N PHE A 440 -9.41 -15.06 -6.44
CA PHE A 440 -10.01 -16.36 -6.17
C PHE A 440 -9.07 -17.27 -5.37
N VAL A 441 -7.82 -17.39 -5.80
CA VAL A 441 -6.81 -18.23 -5.13
C VAL A 441 -6.60 -17.77 -3.68
N GLY A 442 -6.46 -16.47 -3.45
CA GLY A 442 -6.21 -15.91 -2.12
C GLY A 442 -7.32 -16.18 -1.11
N GLY A 443 -8.58 -16.21 -1.55
CA GLY A 443 -9.72 -16.51 -0.67
C GLY A 443 -9.74 -17.93 -0.11
N LEU A 444 -8.95 -18.84 -0.69
CA LEU A 444 -8.86 -20.24 -0.31
C LEU A 444 -7.50 -20.64 0.30
N GLN A 445 -6.54 -19.70 0.33
CA GLN A 445 -5.19 -19.91 0.84
C GLN A 445 -5.09 -19.65 2.36
N ALA A 446 -4.03 -20.21 2.99
CA ALA A 446 -3.70 -19.90 4.36
C ALA A 446 -3.19 -18.45 4.52
N TYR A 447 -3.48 -17.83 5.66
CA TYR A 447 -3.14 -16.42 5.94
C TYR A 447 -1.66 -16.09 5.72
N THR A 448 -0.75 -16.96 6.16
CA THR A 448 0.69 -16.74 6.07
C THR A 448 1.23 -16.69 4.65
N ILE A 449 0.68 -17.51 3.74
CA ILE A 449 1.17 -17.65 2.36
C ILE A 449 0.81 -16.44 1.49
N VAL A 450 -0.34 -15.82 1.72
CA VAL A 450 -0.85 -14.75 0.83
C VAL A 450 -0.04 -13.45 0.94
N TRP A 451 0.69 -13.24 2.05
CA TRP A 451 1.48 -12.03 2.25
C TRP A 451 2.79 -12.01 1.49
N ASP A 452 3.46 -13.17 1.37
CA ASP A 452 4.84 -13.22 0.88
C ASP A 452 5.00 -12.69 -0.55
N LEU A 453 4.08 -13.04 -1.44
CA LEU A 453 4.11 -12.57 -2.83
C LEU A 453 3.95 -11.04 -2.93
N GLY A 454 3.06 -10.46 -2.13
CA GLY A 454 2.86 -9.01 -2.05
C GLY A 454 4.09 -8.29 -1.47
N ASP A 455 4.62 -8.82 -0.36
CA ASP A 455 5.80 -8.29 0.33
C ASP A 455 7.07 -8.36 -0.54
N VAL A 456 7.27 -9.42 -1.31
CA VAL A 456 8.36 -9.54 -2.29
C VAL A 456 8.19 -8.53 -3.42
N GLY A 457 6.99 -8.45 -3.99
CA GLY A 457 6.72 -7.53 -5.09
C GLY A 457 6.94 -6.07 -4.69
N ILE A 458 6.37 -5.64 -3.54
CA ILE A 458 6.55 -4.27 -3.05
C ILE A 458 8.00 -3.97 -2.69
N GLY A 459 8.74 -4.94 -2.16
CA GLY A 459 10.14 -4.79 -1.83
C GLY A 459 11.03 -4.57 -3.05
N LEU A 460 10.87 -5.40 -4.09
CA LEU A 460 11.65 -5.30 -5.32
C LEU A 460 11.36 -4.01 -6.08
N MET A 461 10.09 -3.60 -6.21
CA MET A 461 9.76 -2.33 -6.85
C MET A 461 10.29 -1.13 -6.04
N THR A 462 10.28 -1.20 -4.70
CA THR A 462 10.83 -0.16 -3.82
C THR A 462 12.32 0.06 -4.06
N ILE A 463 13.11 -1.00 -4.13
CA ILE A 463 14.56 -0.89 -4.40
C ILE A 463 14.81 -0.16 -5.72
N ILE A 464 14.16 -0.61 -6.80
CA ILE A 464 14.35 -0.02 -8.14
C ILE A 464 13.91 1.45 -8.13
N ASN A 465 12.79 1.75 -7.47
CA ASN A 465 12.27 3.11 -7.39
C ASN A 465 13.23 4.03 -6.63
N LEU A 466 13.68 3.64 -5.44
CA LEU A 466 14.55 4.49 -4.60
C LEU A 466 15.91 4.77 -5.26
N ILE A 467 16.52 3.79 -5.94
CA ILE A 467 17.78 3.97 -6.67
C ILE A 467 17.66 5.11 -7.69
N ILE A 468 16.52 5.23 -8.36
CA ILE A 468 16.29 6.26 -9.38
C ILE A 468 15.74 7.55 -8.77
N LEU A 469 14.94 7.44 -7.72
CA LEU A 469 14.31 8.58 -7.07
C LEU A 469 15.34 9.55 -6.47
N VAL A 470 16.42 9.03 -5.88
CA VAL A 470 17.48 9.84 -5.28
C VAL A 470 18.12 10.81 -6.30
N PRO A 471 18.67 10.38 -7.44
CA PRO A 471 19.24 11.31 -8.42
C PRO A 471 18.19 12.21 -9.08
N MET A 472 16.95 11.73 -9.32
CA MET A 472 15.87 12.51 -9.93
C MET A 472 15.23 13.52 -8.97
N SER A 473 15.41 13.37 -7.67
CA SER A 473 14.82 14.27 -6.66
C SER A 473 15.16 15.75 -6.88
N LYS A 474 16.30 16.04 -7.54
CA LYS A 474 16.72 17.40 -7.89
C LYS A 474 15.66 18.15 -8.70
N GLU A 475 14.94 17.47 -9.61
CA GLU A 475 13.89 18.07 -10.43
C GLU A 475 12.69 18.50 -9.56
N ALA A 476 12.22 17.64 -8.68
CA ALA A 476 11.10 17.92 -7.78
C ALA A 476 11.45 19.01 -6.74
N ILE A 477 12.69 18.99 -6.22
CA ILE A 477 13.17 19.97 -5.24
C ILE A 477 13.36 21.34 -5.89
N ALA A 478 13.89 21.42 -7.11
CA ALA A 478 14.04 22.68 -7.83
C ALA A 478 12.70 23.42 -8.06
N ILE A 479 11.61 22.69 -8.25
CA ILE A 479 10.27 23.27 -8.36
C ILE A 479 9.81 23.84 -7.01
N LEU A 480 10.08 23.12 -5.91
CA LEU A 480 9.75 23.58 -4.56
C LEU A 480 10.51 24.85 -4.21
N ASP A 481 11.84 24.92 -4.47
CA ASP A 481 12.70 26.06 -4.19
C ASP A 481 12.30 27.30 -5.01
N LYS A 482 12.06 27.15 -6.33
CA LYS A 482 11.59 28.27 -7.18
C LYS A 482 10.31 28.93 -6.68
N LYS A 483 9.41 28.15 -6.11
CA LYS A 483 8.16 28.68 -5.56
C LYS A 483 8.39 29.40 -4.24
N GLU A 484 9.34 28.97 -3.44
CA GLU A 484 9.72 29.65 -2.20
C GLU A 484 10.33 31.01 -2.47
N ASP A 485 11.30 31.06 -3.38
CA ASP A 485 11.95 32.33 -3.78
C ASP A 485 10.93 33.37 -4.32
N LYS A 486 9.95 32.89 -5.11
CA LYS A 486 8.88 33.78 -5.61
C LYS A 486 7.97 34.28 -4.50
N ALA A 487 7.62 33.41 -3.54
CA ALA A 487 6.77 33.81 -2.40
C ALA A 487 7.48 34.77 -1.47
N GLU A 488 8.79 34.61 -1.25
CA GLU A 488 9.61 35.48 -0.43
C GLU A 488 9.76 36.89 -1.04
N LYS A 489 10.05 36.94 -2.35
CA LYS A 489 10.09 38.23 -3.10
C LYS A 489 8.75 38.98 -3.08
N LEU A 490 7.62 38.25 -3.12
CA LEU A 490 6.29 38.87 -3.01
C LEU A 490 6.03 39.41 -1.61
N LYS A 491 6.46 38.73 -0.56
CA LYS A 491 6.35 39.19 0.83
C LYS A 491 7.20 40.41 1.08
N GLU A 492 8.44 40.43 0.57
CA GLU A 492 9.31 41.62 0.65
C GLU A 492 8.72 42.83 -0.07
N LYS A 493 8.16 42.62 -1.29
CA LYS A 493 7.45 43.72 -2.00
C LYS A 493 6.25 44.23 -1.21
N ALA A 494 5.43 43.35 -0.63
CA ALA A 494 4.29 43.73 0.17
C ALA A 494 4.69 44.48 1.45
N LYS A 495 5.82 44.07 2.07
CA LYS A 495 6.36 44.78 3.25
C LYS A 495 6.91 46.18 2.90
N LYS A 496 7.59 46.33 1.76
CA LYS A 496 8.07 47.62 1.26
C LYS A 496 6.92 48.57 0.87
N ASN A 497 5.80 48.03 0.35
CA ASN A 497 4.62 48.81 0.00
C ASN A 497 3.78 49.26 1.24
N LYS A 498 3.91 48.56 2.38
CA LYS A 498 3.28 48.96 3.65
C LYS A 498 4.11 49.98 4.45
N LEU A 499 5.36 50.18 4.08
CA LEU A 499 6.29 51.13 4.70
C LEU A 499 6.42 52.43 3.90
N LYS A 500 5.77 52.55 2.76
CA LYS A 500 5.47 53.74 2.01
C LYS A 500 4.03 54.19 2.25
#